data_ab00022173467ed4f9d82e4cef3a15e4
#
_entry.id   ab00022173467ed4f9d82e4cef3a15e4
#
_cell.length_a   1.000
_cell.length_b   1.000
_cell.length_c   1.000
_cell.angle_alpha   90.00
_cell.angle_beta   90.00
_cell.angle_gamma   90.00
#
_symmetry.space_group_name_H-M   'P 1'
#
loop_
_entity.id
_entity.type
_entity.pdbx_description
1 polymer ?
#
loop_
_entity_poly.entity_id
_entity_poly.type
_entity_poly.pdbx_seq_one_letter_code
_entity_poly.pdbx_strand_id
1 'polypeptide(L)'
;MCLNKCALPDYLSEAGVVAVIIKPAKGVMFMLILGCLIVLAALFLLVKRYEARMVLVCAGIVMCLASGAPMKALDAFAKGMGSGMISSACSSMGFALAMRFTGCDKHLINALAKLLLKVNWLLIPGVIFGTYAVNVALPSAAGTAAAAGAIFIPILMGAGVHPAMAAAAVKCGTYGSMLNPGLAHNPFVAKIAGVNVMDVIAFHYKANIASLIVGAVVLTAIAYFLKENKGHVVEGLELDTEFKVNPLYALMPIVPIAILILGATKMVPVFKMGVAQAMVIGAILTCIVTRTNPAALTKSFFDGMGKAYGDIIGIILAAGVFVAGMNAMGLVKAFIAAMTNNPSIVKICASVGPFLLGLITGSGDAATFAFNEAVTPHAADFGMSIVQMGSMATLGGTLGRTMSPIAGATIIVAGIAGISPMEVTRRNAIPMVFAMIIGMMFLAF
;
A
#
# COMPACT_ATOMS: atom_id res chain seq x y z
N MET A 1 30.38 -38.19 54.85
CA MET A 1 30.07 -39.63 54.76
C MET A 1 28.87 -39.78 53.86
N CYS A 2 28.99 -40.18 52.82
CA CYS A 2 29.02 -41.10 51.72
C CYS A 2 28.72 -40.39 50.38
N LEU A 3 29.70 -40.39 49.55
CA LEU A 3 29.61 -40.29 48.11
C LEU A 3 28.73 -41.43 47.56
N ASN A 4 27.87 -41.13 46.60
CA ASN A 4 27.60 -42.09 45.56
C ASN A 4 27.48 -41.43 44.19
N LYS A 5 28.39 -41.79 43.35
CA LYS A 5 28.49 -41.54 41.91
C LYS A 5 27.28 -42.20 41.24
N CYS A 6 26.55 -41.52 40.40
CA CYS A 6 25.84 -42.13 39.29
C CYS A 6 26.37 -41.55 37.99
N ALA A 7 26.93 -42.45 37.21
CA ALA A 7 27.51 -42.25 35.93
C ALA A 7 26.49 -41.82 34.89
N LEU A 8 26.83 -40.83 34.08
CA LEU A 8 26.20 -40.53 32.77
C LEU A 8 26.61 -41.65 31.80
N PRO A 9 25.69 -42.21 31.02
CA PRO A 9 26.07 -43.02 29.88
C PRO A 9 26.46 -42.09 28.70
N ASP A 10 27.66 -42.28 28.21
CA ASP A 10 28.12 -41.83 26.92
C ASP A 10 27.25 -42.41 25.79
N TYR A 11 26.47 -41.60 25.17
CA TYR A 11 25.91 -41.78 23.81
C TYR A 11 25.95 -40.46 23.04
N LEU A 12 27.16 -39.94 22.82
CA LEU A 12 27.45 -39.00 21.75
C LEU A 12 28.43 -39.69 20.81
N SER A 13 27.94 -40.52 19.92
CA SER A 13 28.66 -40.93 18.73
C SER A 13 27.70 -40.85 17.55
N GLU A 14 28.07 -39.97 16.63
CA GLU A 14 27.81 -40.05 15.19
C GLU A 14 26.58 -40.84 14.75
N ALA A 15 25.45 -40.17 14.67
CA ALA A 15 24.39 -40.59 13.77
C ALA A 15 23.81 -39.33 13.10
N GLY A 16 23.99 -39.30 11.81
CA GLY A 16 23.65 -38.21 10.91
C GLY A 16 22.29 -37.60 11.17
N VAL A 17 22.19 -36.33 10.86
CA VAL A 17 20.96 -35.62 10.65
C VAL A 17 20.20 -36.30 9.50
N VAL A 18 19.52 -37.38 9.83
CA VAL A 18 18.51 -37.97 8.96
C VAL A 18 17.34 -36.96 9.00
N ALA A 19 17.23 -36.19 7.95
CA ALA A 19 16.02 -35.46 7.67
C ALA A 19 14.84 -36.46 7.66
N VAL A 20 14.16 -36.58 8.78
CA VAL A 20 12.88 -37.30 8.87
C VAL A 20 11.91 -36.47 8.06
N ILE A 21 11.77 -36.79 6.78
CA ILE A 21 10.60 -36.44 5.99
C ILE A 21 9.46 -37.21 6.63
N ILE A 22 8.86 -36.62 7.65
CA ILE A 22 7.60 -37.13 8.22
C ILE A 22 6.59 -37.01 7.10
N LYS A 23 6.27 -38.12 6.40
CA LYS A 23 5.10 -38.18 5.53
C LYS A 23 3.91 -37.72 6.37
N PRO A 24 3.25 -36.60 6.04
CA PRO A 24 2.11 -36.14 6.83
C PRO A 24 1.06 -37.24 6.88
N ALA A 25 0.47 -37.46 8.06
CA ALA A 25 -0.61 -38.42 8.20
C ALA A 25 -1.70 -38.13 7.15
N LYS A 26 -2.36 -39.16 6.59
CA LYS A 26 -3.33 -39.03 5.49
C LYS A 26 -4.35 -37.88 5.71
N GLY A 27 -4.77 -37.64 6.96
CA GLY A 27 -5.67 -36.56 7.33
C GLY A 27 -5.05 -35.15 7.17
N VAL A 28 -3.76 -34.97 7.51
CA VAL A 28 -3.05 -33.68 7.36
C VAL A 28 -2.88 -33.34 5.89
N MET A 29 -2.52 -34.33 5.07
CA MET A 29 -2.38 -34.15 3.62
C MET A 29 -3.71 -33.74 2.99
N PHE A 30 -4.81 -34.37 3.37
CA PHE A 30 -6.16 -34.03 2.90
C PHE A 30 -6.52 -32.58 3.26
N MET A 31 -6.27 -32.15 4.50
CA MET A 31 -6.54 -30.79 4.95
C MET A 31 -5.71 -29.75 4.19
N LEU A 32 -4.43 -30.03 3.92
CA LEU A 32 -3.59 -29.15 3.12
C LEU A 32 -4.09 -29.01 1.67
N ILE A 33 -4.46 -30.15 1.03
CA ILE A 33 -5.01 -30.14 -0.34
C ILE A 33 -6.32 -29.34 -0.38
N LEU A 34 -7.24 -29.63 0.53
CA LEU A 34 -8.52 -28.93 0.61
C LEU A 34 -8.31 -27.42 0.84
N GLY A 35 -7.42 -27.07 1.76
CA GLY A 35 -7.06 -25.67 2.01
C GLY A 35 -6.47 -24.97 0.80
N CYS A 36 -5.55 -25.62 0.07
CA CYS A 36 -5.03 -25.09 -1.19
C CYS A 36 -6.13 -24.88 -2.23
N LEU A 37 -7.08 -25.78 -2.35
CA LEU A 37 -8.22 -25.64 -3.28
C LEU A 37 -9.10 -24.44 -2.90
N ILE A 38 -9.37 -24.24 -1.60
CA ILE A 38 -10.14 -23.07 -1.13
C ILE A 38 -9.39 -21.77 -1.42
N VAL A 39 -8.07 -21.73 -1.19
CA VAL A 39 -7.24 -20.56 -1.52
C VAL A 39 -7.26 -20.27 -3.02
N LEU A 40 -7.10 -21.29 -3.87
CA LEU A 40 -7.19 -21.13 -5.33
C LEU A 40 -8.56 -20.65 -5.77
N ALA A 41 -9.64 -21.18 -5.17
CA ALA A 41 -11.00 -20.71 -5.43
C ALA A 41 -11.18 -19.24 -5.00
N ALA A 42 -10.65 -18.83 -3.85
CA ALA A 42 -10.67 -17.44 -3.42
C ALA A 42 -9.91 -16.54 -4.40
N LEU A 43 -8.71 -16.93 -4.85
CA LEU A 43 -7.96 -16.19 -5.87
C LEU A 43 -8.74 -16.08 -7.18
N PHE A 44 -9.37 -17.17 -7.63
CA PHE A 44 -10.22 -17.17 -8.83
C PHE A 44 -11.39 -16.18 -8.70
N LEU A 45 -12.07 -16.15 -7.55
CA LEU A 45 -13.17 -15.20 -7.31
C LEU A 45 -12.69 -13.75 -7.28
N LEU A 46 -11.50 -13.47 -6.69
CA LEU A 46 -10.89 -12.15 -6.72
C LEU A 46 -10.57 -11.70 -8.15
N VAL A 47 -10.05 -12.60 -9.00
CA VAL A 47 -9.81 -12.35 -10.44
C VAL A 47 -11.12 -12.07 -11.18
N LYS A 48 -12.21 -12.76 -10.80
CA LYS A 48 -13.58 -12.52 -11.31
C LYS A 48 -14.23 -11.24 -10.77
N ARG A 49 -13.50 -10.44 -9.95
CA ARG A 49 -13.95 -9.16 -9.38
C ARG A 49 -15.07 -9.26 -8.36
N TYR A 50 -15.23 -10.39 -7.70
CA TYR A 50 -16.07 -10.44 -6.51
C TYR A 50 -15.49 -9.53 -5.42
N GLU A 51 -16.35 -9.04 -4.54
CA GLU A 51 -15.96 -8.12 -3.46
C GLU A 51 -14.93 -8.80 -2.53
N ALA A 52 -13.75 -8.16 -2.38
CA ALA A 52 -12.59 -8.80 -1.75
C ALA A 52 -12.83 -9.18 -0.28
N ARG A 53 -13.53 -8.36 0.49
CA ARG A 53 -13.84 -8.62 1.90
C ARG A 53 -14.73 -9.85 2.02
N MET A 54 -15.76 -9.95 1.18
CA MET A 54 -16.67 -11.11 1.13
C MET A 54 -15.88 -12.38 0.80
N VAL A 55 -15.07 -12.36 -0.24
CA VAL A 55 -14.30 -13.56 -0.67
C VAL A 55 -13.36 -14.04 0.44
N LEU A 56 -12.61 -13.14 1.05
CA LEU A 56 -11.65 -13.50 2.11
C LEU A 56 -12.35 -14.00 3.38
N VAL A 57 -13.45 -13.35 3.80
CA VAL A 57 -14.21 -13.78 4.98
C VAL A 57 -14.85 -15.14 4.74
N CYS A 58 -15.54 -15.34 3.61
CA CYS A 58 -16.18 -16.61 3.27
C CYS A 58 -15.15 -17.75 3.19
N ALA A 59 -14.03 -17.54 2.48
CA ALA A 59 -12.98 -18.55 2.37
C ALA A 59 -12.37 -18.90 3.76
N GLY A 60 -12.11 -17.89 4.60
CA GLY A 60 -11.61 -18.09 5.95
C GLY A 60 -12.59 -18.88 6.85
N ILE A 61 -13.88 -18.52 6.80
CA ILE A 61 -14.93 -19.24 7.54
C ILE A 61 -15.01 -20.69 7.05
N VAL A 62 -15.04 -20.93 5.74
CA VAL A 62 -15.11 -22.30 5.15
C VAL A 62 -13.91 -23.12 5.60
N MET A 63 -12.69 -22.56 5.59
CA MET A 63 -11.49 -23.25 6.08
C MET A 63 -11.56 -23.55 7.58
N CYS A 64 -12.04 -22.62 8.40
CA CYS A 64 -12.22 -22.84 9.84
C CYS A 64 -13.29 -23.89 10.14
N LEU A 65 -14.40 -23.92 9.40
CA LEU A 65 -15.43 -24.95 9.50
C LEU A 65 -14.88 -26.33 9.11
N ALA A 66 -14.20 -26.43 7.98
CA ALA A 66 -13.61 -27.68 7.50
C ALA A 66 -12.54 -28.22 8.47
N SER A 67 -11.83 -27.35 9.20
CA SER A 67 -10.86 -27.76 10.22
C SER A 67 -11.47 -28.07 11.59
N GLY A 68 -12.82 -27.97 11.77
CA GLY A 68 -13.49 -28.18 13.03
C GLY A 68 -13.30 -27.07 14.08
N ALA A 69 -12.84 -25.87 13.66
CA ALA A 69 -12.54 -24.74 14.55
C ALA A 69 -13.25 -23.45 14.13
N PRO A 70 -14.61 -23.42 14.01
CA PRO A 70 -15.33 -22.26 13.46
C PRO A 70 -15.15 -20.99 14.27
N MET A 71 -14.99 -21.09 15.58
CA MET A 71 -14.81 -19.93 16.45
C MET A 71 -13.55 -19.14 16.15
N LYS A 72 -12.50 -19.78 15.60
CA LYS A 72 -11.25 -19.06 15.22
C LYS A 72 -11.49 -17.96 14.19
N ALA A 73 -12.43 -18.15 13.27
CA ALA A 73 -12.80 -17.13 12.30
C ALA A 73 -13.47 -15.91 12.97
N LEU A 74 -14.41 -16.17 13.88
CA LEU A 74 -15.13 -15.13 14.60
C LEU A 74 -14.22 -14.37 15.58
N ASP A 75 -13.35 -15.10 16.28
CA ASP A 75 -12.35 -14.50 17.17
C ASP A 75 -11.35 -13.61 16.41
N ALA A 76 -10.90 -14.05 15.23
CA ALA A 76 -10.02 -13.25 14.38
C ALA A 76 -10.71 -11.95 13.94
N PHE A 77 -11.98 -12.03 13.55
CA PHE A 77 -12.78 -10.85 13.20
C PHE A 77 -12.91 -9.89 14.39
N ALA A 78 -13.34 -10.39 15.55
CA ALA A 78 -13.55 -9.58 16.75
C ALA A 78 -12.26 -8.92 17.25
N LYS A 79 -11.15 -9.66 17.30
CA LYS A 79 -9.83 -9.13 17.68
C LYS A 79 -9.32 -8.05 16.73
N GLY A 80 -9.59 -8.20 15.44
CA GLY A 80 -9.22 -7.22 14.42
C GLY A 80 -9.88 -5.86 14.65
N MET A 81 -11.13 -5.83 15.12
CA MET A 81 -11.89 -4.61 15.37
C MET A 81 -11.28 -3.68 16.44
N GLY A 82 -10.54 -4.24 17.41
CA GLY A 82 -9.86 -3.48 18.49
C GLY A 82 -8.42 -3.06 18.18
N SER A 83 -7.99 -3.12 16.94
CA SER A 83 -6.61 -2.91 16.54
C SER A 83 -6.18 -1.43 16.64
N GLY A 84 -5.02 -1.15 17.29
CA GLY A 84 -4.48 0.21 17.47
C GLY A 84 -4.13 0.96 16.18
N MET A 85 -4.07 0.28 15.03
CA MET A 85 -3.86 0.93 13.71
C MET A 85 -5.10 1.64 13.19
N ILE A 86 -6.30 1.34 13.72
CA ILE A 86 -7.57 1.94 13.32
C ILE A 86 -7.52 3.46 13.48
N SER A 87 -7.00 3.92 14.61
CA SER A 87 -6.87 5.36 14.89
C SER A 87 -6.05 6.10 13.83
N SER A 88 -4.92 5.53 13.41
CA SER A 88 -4.04 6.12 12.40
C SER A 88 -4.69 6.14 11.02
N ALA A 89 -5.26 5.01 10.56
CA ALA A 89 -5.85 4.91 9.24
C ALA A 89 -7.13 5.78 9.12
N CYS A 90 -8.02 5.71 10.12
CA CYS A 90 -9.27 6.47 10.11
C CYS A 90 -9.02 7.99 10.19
N SER A 91 -8.16 8.45 11.11
CA SER A 91 -7.87 9.88 11.24
C SER A 91 -7.21 10.47 9.97
N SER A 92 -6.35 9.69 9.29
CA SER A 92 -5.70 10.15 8.06
C SER A 92 -6.69 10.29 6.90
N MET A 93 -7.65 9.39 6.77
CA MET A 93 -8.72 9.53 5.77
C MET A 93 -9.69 10.64 6.15
N GLY A 94 -9.98 10.82 7.45
CA GLY A 94 -10.74 11.95 7.95
C GLY A 94 -10.09 13.28 7.56
N PHE A 95 -8.79 13.40 7.79
CA PHE A 95 -8.02 14.56 7.37
C PHE A 95 -8.02 14.76 5.86
N ALA A 96 -7.85 13.69 5.07
CA ALA A 96 -7.89 13.78 3.61
C ALA A 96 -9.25 14.29 3.08
N LEU A 97 -10.38 13.86 3.67
CA LEU A 97 -11.68 14.39 3.31
C LEU A 97 -11.87 15.85 3.75
N ALA A 98 -11.34 16.25 4.91
CA ALA A 98 -11.33 17.64 5.37
C ALA A 98 -10.54 18.53 4.38
N MET A 99 -9.40 18.07 3.85
CA MET A 99 -8.62 18.80 2.84
C MET A 99 -9.42 19.00 1.54
N ARG A 100 -10.16 17.98 1.10
CA ARG A 100 -11.03 18.09 -0.07
C ARG A 100 -12.21 19.04 0.18
N PHE A 101 -12.84 18.95 1.34
CA PHE A 101 -13.96 19.81 1.71
C PHE A 101 -13.58 21.29 1.73
N THR A 102 -12.38 21.60 2.27
CA THR A 102 -11.86 22.97 2.32
C THR A 102 -11.22 23.45 1.02
N GLY A 103 -11.00 22.55 0.06
CA GLY A 103 -10.29 22.83 -1.20
C GLY A 103 -8.77 23.03 -1.04
N CYS A 104 -8.21 22.76 0.14
CA CYS A 104 -6.76 22.88 0.37
C CYS A 104 -5.93 21.95 -0.54
N ASP A 105 -6.46 20.79 -0.89
CA ASP A 105 -5.88 19.87 -1.88
C ASP A 105 -5.76 20.53 -3.26
N LYS A 106 -6.78 21.25 -3.72
CA LYS A 106 -6.74 21.98 -5.00
C LYS A 106 -5.66 23.05 -5.00
N HIS A 107 -5.50 23.78 -3.90
CA HIS A 107 -4.44 24.79 -3.77
C HIS A 107 -3.04 24.17 -3.83
N LEU A 108 -2.81 23.03 -3.19
CA LEU A 108 -1.55 22.29 -3.27
C LEU A 108 -1.26 21.83 -4.70
N ILE A 109 -2.25 21.22 -5.37
CA ILE A 109 -2.08 20.70 -6.73
C ILE A 109 -1.82 21.82 -7.72
N ASN A 110 -2.58 22.93 -7.65
CA ASN A 110 -2.38 24.08 -8.51
C ASN A 110 -1.05 24.79 -8.24
N ALA A 111 -0.55 24.80 -7.00
CA ALA A 111 0.79 25.31 -6.71
C ALA A 111 1.86 24.51 -7.43
N LEU A 112 1.76 23.18 -7.39
CA LEU A 112 2.67 22.29 -8.12
C LEU A 112 2.51 22.44 -9.64
N ALA A 113 1.29 22.54 -10.15
CA ALA A 113 1.02 22.75 -11.57
C ALA A 113 1.71 24.03 -12.12
N LYS A 114 1.61 25.14 -11.38
CA LYS A 114 2.27 26.40 -11.76
C LYS A 114 3.79 26.31 -11.79
N LEU A 115 4.39 25.50 -10.93
CA LEU A 115 5.82 25.22 -10.97
C LEU A 115 6.19 24.41 -12.22
N LEU A 116 5.39 23.39 -12.55
CA LEU A 116 5.63 22.51 -13.69
C LEU A 116 5.52 23.23 -15.04
N LEU A 117 4.56 24.13 -15.19
CA LEU A 117 4.38 24.92 -16.41
C LEU A 117 5.60 25.82 -16.74
N LYS A 118 6.46 26.12 -15.76
CA LYS A 118 7.70 26.87 -15.99
C LYS A 118 8.83 26.05 -16.63
N VAL A 119 8.70 24.70 -16.62
CA VAL A 119 9.78 23.77 -17.01
C VAL A 119 9.25 22.75 -18.03
N ASN A 120 8.95 23.23 -19.23
CA ASN A 120 8.28 22.45 -20.29
C ASN A 120 8.95 21.10 -20.65
N TRP A 121 10.28 20.99 -20.57
CA TRP A 121 10.99 19.75 -20.90
C TRP A 121 10.87 18.67 -19.81
N LEU A 122 10.47 19.04 -18.60
CA LEU A 122 10.26 18.13 -17.46
C LEU A 122 8.77 17.86 -17.17
N LEU A 123 7.86 18.17 -18.09
CA LEU A 123 6.42 18.05 -17.82
C LEU A 123 6.00 16.64 -17.40
N ILE A 124 6.40 15.59 -18.12
CA ILE A 124 6.05 14.21 -17.79
C ILE A 124 6.64 13.79 -16.43
N PRO A 125 7.97 13.83 -16.22
CA PRO A 125 8.52 13.47 -14.91
C PRO A 125 8.04 14.42 -13.80
N GLY A 126 7.87 15.69 -14.09
CA GLY A 126 7.35 16.67 -13.14
C GLY A 126 5.94 16.34 -12.66
N VAL A 127 5.05 15.91 -13.55
CA VAL A 127 3.71 15.43 -13.17
C VAL A 127 3.78 14.15 -12.34
N ILE A 128 4.70 13.24 -12.64
CA ILE A 128 4.91 12.03 -11.83
C ILE A 128 5.32 12.42 -10.41
N PHE A 129 6.34 13.27 -10.26
CA PHE A 129 6.79 13.76 -8.95
C PHE A 129 5.73 14.60 -8.24
N GLY A 130 5.01 15.46 -8.97
CA GLY A 130 3.92 16.27 -8.44
C GLY A 130 2.78 15.40 -7.91
N THR A 131 2.35 14.42 -8.68
CA THR A 131 1.32 13.48 -8.25
C THR A 131 1.78 12.65 -7.04
N TYR A 132 3.05 12.24 -7.04
CA TYR A 132 3.64 11.53 -5.92
C TYR A 132 3.62 12.38 -4.64
N ALA A 133 4.04 13.63 -4.71
CA ALA A 133 4.02 14.54 -3.56
C ALA A 133 2.60 14.78 -3.03
N VAL A 134 1.62 14.94 -3.92
CA VAL A 134 0.20 15.00 -3.55
C VAL A 134 -0.25 13.71 -2.86
N ASN A 135 0.17 12.56 -3.37
CA ASN A 135 -0.20 11.26 -2.78
C ASN A 135 0.52 10.97 -1.46
N VAL A 136 1.69 11.57 -1.20
CA VAL A 136 2.28 11.58 0.14
C VAL A 136 1.40 12.36 1.12
N ALA A 137 0.88 13.52 0.70
CA ALA A 137 0.02 14.34 1.56
C ALA A 137 -1.39 13.73 1.76
N LEU A 138 -1.93 13.09 0.73
CA LEU A 138 -3.29 12.52 0.69
C LEU A 138 -3.19 11.01 0.42
N PRO A 139 -3.25 10.15 1.44
CA PRO A 139 -2.95 8.72 1.32
C PRO A 139 -4.07 7.89 0.66
N SER A 140 -4.60 8.38 -0.46
CA SER A 140 -5.62 7.71 -1.27
C SER A 140 -5.23 7.77 -2.73
N ALA A 141 -4.82 6.65 -3.32
CA ALA A 141 -4.44 6.59 -4.73
C ALA A 141 -5.58 7.01 -5.68
N ALA A 142 -6.81 6.54 -5.43
CA ALA A 142 -7.98 6.93 -6.21
C ALA A 142 -8.31 8.41 -6.01
N GLY A 143 -8.18 8.88 -4.76
CA GLY A 143 -8.37 10.28 -4.43
C GLY A 143 -7.38 11.21 -5.11
N THR A 144 -6.11 10.86 -5.10
CA THR A 144 -5.06 11.60 -5.79
C THR A 144 -5.25 11.53 -7.30
N ALA A 145 -5.58 10.36 -7.85
CA ALA A 145 -5.89 10.20 -9.27
C ALA A 145 -7.03 11.12 -9.74
N ALA A 146 -8.08 11.26 -8.93
CA ALA A 146 -9.18 12.16 -9.24
C ALA A 146 -8.77 13.64 -9.15
N ALA A 147 -8.15 14.05 -8.04
CA ALA A 147 -7.84 15.45 -7.77
C ALA A 147 -6.66 15.96 -8.63
N ALA A 148 -5.53 15.26 -8.62
CA ALA A 148 -4.36 15.62 -9.41
C ALA A 148 -4.58 15.35 -10.91
N GLY A 149 -5.29 14.26 -11.25
CA GLY A 149 -5.61 13.93 -12.64
C GLY A 149 -6.45 15.01 -13.32
N ALA A 150 -7.46 15.54 -12.64
CA ALA A 150 -8.30 16.61 -13.18
C ALA A 150 -7.52 17.88 -13.55
N ILE A 151 -6.35 18.11 -12.97
CA ILE A 151 -5.50 19.28 -13.23
C ILE A 151 -4.32 18.91 -14.13
N PHE A 152 -3.60 17.86 -13.81
CA PHE A 152 -2.36 17.53 -14.52
C PHE A 152 -2.58 16.90 -15.90
N ILE A 153 -3.64 16.09 -16.08
CA ILE A 153 -3.92 15.45 -17.38
C ILE A 153 -4.23 16.52 -18.44
N PRO A 154 -5.16 17.46 -18.22
CA PRO A 154 -5.39 18.54 -19.17
C PRO A 154 -4.13 19.37 -19.47
N ILE A 155 -3.30 19.67 -18.46
CA ILE A 155 -2.04 20.41 -18.64
C ILE A 155 -1.09 19.65 -19.58
N LEU A 156 -0.89 18.36 -19.38
CA LEU A 156 -0.06 17.55 -20.27
C LEU A 156 -0.62 17.47 -21.69
N MET A 157 -1.94 17.26 -21.81
CA MET A 157 -2.61 17.21 -23.12
C MET A 157 -2.53 18.55 -23.83
N GLY A 158 -2.72 19.67 -23.13
CA GLY A 158 -2.55 21.02 -23.69
C GLY A 158 -1.12 21.35 -24.11
N ALA A 159 -0.13 20.69 -23.50
CA ALA A 159 1.27 20.76 -23.92
C ALA A 159 1.61 19.80 -25.08
N GLY A 160 0.62 19.08 -25.62
CA GLY A 160 0.78 18.18 -26.75
C GLY A 160 1.18 16.75 -26.40
N VAL A 161 1.10 16.35 -25.13
CA VAL A 161 1.33 14.97 -24.71
C VAL A 161 0.11 14.11 -25.04
N HIS A 162 0.37 12.90 -25.53
CA HIS A 162 -0.71 11.95 -25.86
C HIS A 162 -1.60 11.64 -24.61
N PRO A 163 -2.93 11.62 -24.73
CA PRO A 163 -3.84 11.43 -23.57
C PRO A 163 -3.51 10.21 -22.70
N ALA A 164 -3.13 9.10 -23.34
CA ALA A 164 -2.77 7.89 -22.61
C ALA A 164 -1.46 8.01 -21.83
N MET A 165 -0.48 8.78 -22.36
CA MET A 165 0.75 9.08 -21.64
C MET A 165 0.51 10.06 -20.50
N ALA A 166 -0.35 11.06 -20.69
CA ALA A 166 -0.75 12.01 -19.65
C ALA A 166 -1.42 11.29 -18.47
N ALA A 167 -2.36 10.39 -18.74
CA ALA A 167 -2.99 9.56 -17.73
C ALA A 167 -2.00 8.61 -17.04
N ALA A 168 -1.07 8.00 -17.80
CA ALA A 168 -0.03 7.12 -17.27
C ALA A 168 0.94 7.89 -16.35
N ALA A 169 1.32 9.12 -16.67
CA ALA A 169 2.18 9.94 -15.84
C ALA A 169 1.55 10.23 -14.47
N VAL A 170 0.28 10.62 -14.44
CA VAL A 170 -0.44 10.80 -13.17
C VAL A 170 -0.54 9.48 -12.41
N LYS A 171 -0.92 8.39 -13.09
CA LYS A 171 -1.05 7.08 -12.45
C LYS A 171 0.27 6.59 -11.86
N CYS A 172 1.39 6.81 -12.55
CA CYS A 172 2.73 6.45 -12.11
C CYS A 172 3.08 7.06 -10.74
N GLY A 173 2.59 8.27 -10.42
CA GLY A 173 2.84 8.93 -9.13
C GLY A 173 1.94 8.46 -7.97
N THR A 174 0.96 7.55 -8.18
CA THR A 174 -0.07 7.24 -7.16
C THR A 174 0.36 6.23 -6.08
N TYR A 175 1.64 6.05 -5.82
CA TYR A 175 2.15 5.22 -4.72
C TYR A 175 2.96 6.00 -3.67
N GLY A 176 2.98 7.33 -3.76
CA GLY A 176 3.60 8.21 -2.77
C GLY A 176 3.06 8.03 -1.34
N SER A 177 1.82 7.56 -1.23
CA SER A 177 1.18 7.26 0.06
C SER A 177 1.99 6.29 0.94
N MET A 178 2.91 5.49 0.38
CA MET A 178 3.82 4.66 1.18
C MET A 178 4.65 5.49 2.18
N LEU A 179 4.93 6.76 1.88
CA LEU A 179 5.62 7.66 2.80
C LEU A 179 4.68 8.41 3.76
N ASN A 180 3.36 8.17 3.66
CA ASN A 180 2.40 8.76 4.58
C ASN A 180 2.24 7.88 5.83
N PRO A 181 2.44 8.41 7.05
CA PRO A 181 2.28 7.65 8.28
C PRO A 181 0.86 7.11 8.51
N GLY A 182 -0.12 7.70 7.86
CA GLY A 182 -1.53 7.29 7.93
C GLY A 182 -1.94 6.27 6.87
N LEU A 183 -1.06 5.89 5.93
CA LEU A 183 -1.34 4.74 5.08
C LEU A 183 -1.41 3.48 5.95
N ALA A 184 -2.54 2.77 5.92
CA ALA A 184 -2.81 1.67 6.85
C ALA A 184 -1.74 0.56 6.86
N HIS A 185 -1.00 0.36 5.78
CA HIS A 185 0.11 -0.59 5.70
C HIS A 185 1.22 -0.27 6.70
N ASN A 186 1.58 1.01 6.88
CA ASN A 186 2.66 1.43 7.76
C ASN A 186 2.35 1.13 9.24
N PRO A 187 1.21 1.57 9.82
CA PRO A 187 0.85 1.19 11.18
C PRO A 187 0.57 -0.31 11.33
N PHE A 188 0.19 -1.02 10.27
CA PHE A 188 0.01 -2.47 10.30
C PHE A 188 1.35 -3.19 10.52
N VAL A 189 2.36 -2.88 9.70
CA VAL A 189 3.71 -3.44 9.84
C VAL A 189 4.34 -3.01 11.16
N ALA A 190 4.19 -1.75 11.55
CA ALA A 190 4.68 -1.23 12.83
C ALA A 190 4.11 -2.00 14.03
N LYS A 191 2.81 -2.32 14.00
CA LYS A 191 2.14 -3.12 15.04
C LYS A 191 2.72 -4.52 15.14
N ILE A 192 2.91 -5.22 14.02
CA ILE A 192 3.48 -6.57 14.00
C ILE A 192 4.93 -6.56 14.51
N ALA A 193 5.70 -5.54 14.11
CA ALA A 193 7.11 -5.37 14.48
C ALA A 193 7.32 -4.83 15.91
N GLY A 194 6.29 -4.27 16.55
CA GLY A 194 6.42 -3.61 17.85
C GLY A 194 7.23 -2.33 17.81
N VAL A 195 7.25 -1.60 16.68
CA VAL A 195 8.03 -0.36 16.47
C VAL A 195 7.12 0.84 16.18
N ASN A 196 7.71 2.05 16.12
CA ASN A 196 6.95 3.23 15.70
C ASN A 196 6.69 3.22 14.20
N VAL A 197 5.58 3.82 13.75
CA VAL A 197 5.24 3.94 12.33
C VAL A 197 6.32 4.67 11.53
N MET A 198 6.96 5.68 12.15
CA MET A 198 8.03 6.43 11.49
C MET A 198 9.29 5.59 11.26
N ASP A 199 9.54 4.56 12.08
CA ASP A 199 10.69 3.65 11.88
C ASP A 199 10.46 2.79 10.64
N VAL A 200 9.22 2.35 10.39
CA VAL A 200 8.84 1.63 9.17
C VAL A 200 9.07 2.50 7.93
N ILE A 201 8.64 3.77 7.98
CA ILE A 201 8.85 4.71 6.87
C ILE A 201 10.33 5.01 6.68
N ALA A 202 11.08 5.23 7.77
CA ALA A 202 12.52 5.47 7.75
C ALA A 202 13.31 4.28 7.16
N PHE A 203 12.79 3.07 7.29
CA PHE A 203 13.38 1.89 6.67
C PHE A 203 13.21 1.89 5.14
N HIS A 204 11.98 2.14 4.64
CA HIS A 204 11.69 1.93 3.22
C HIS A 204 11.71 3.21 2.35
N TYR A 205 11.92 4.42 2.92
CA TYR A 205 11.82 5.66 2.12
C TYR A 205 12.82 5.70 0.95
N LYS A 206 14.05 5.20 1.14
CA LYS A 206 15.06 5.17 0.08
C LYS A 206 14.63 4.28 -1.08
N ALA A 207 14.12 3.08 -0.78
CA ALA A 207 13.59 2.15 -1.76
C ALA A 207 12.42 2.76 -2.54
N ASN A 208 11.52 3.45 -1.84
CA ASN A 208 10.36 4.08 -2.44
C ASN A 208 10.75 5.22 -3.37
N ILE A 209 11.69 6.09 -2.95
CA ILE A 209 12.20 7.19 -3.79
C ILE A 209 12.98 6.66 -4.98
N ALA A 210 13.81 5.62 -4.81
CA ALA A 210 14.52 4.98 -5.91
C ALA A 210 13.54 4.40 -6.94
N SER A 211 12.48 3.72 -6.48
CA SER A 211 11.40 3.23 -7.33
C SER A 211 10.71 4.36 -8.11
N LEU A 212 10.47 5.52 -7.46
CA LEU A 212 9.88 6.70 -8.10
C LEU A 212 10.78 7.24 -9.22
N ILE A 213 12.06 7.42 -8.94
CA ILE A 213 13.03 7.94 -9.92
C ILE A 213 13.10 7.01 -11.12
N VAL A 214 13.25 5.70 -10.89
CA VAL A 214 13.33 4.71 -11.98
C VAL A 214 12.02 4.66 -12.76
N GLY A 215 10.88 4.62 -12.09
CA GLY A 215 9.56 4.66 -12.74
C GLY A 215 9.38 5.90 -13.61
N ALA A 216 9.78 7.08 -13.11
CA ALA A 216 9.69 8.34 -13.85
C ALA A 216 10.63 8.37 -15.06
N VAL A 217 11.88 7.92 -14.91
CA VAL A 217 12.86 7.86 -16.01
C VAL A 217 12.37 6.89 -17.09
N VAL A 218 11.96 5.68 -16.72
CA VAL A 218 11.51 4.67 -17.68
C VAL A 218 10.24 5.11 -18.39
N LEU A 219 9.24 5.67 -17.68
CA LEU A 219 8.02 6.17 -18.33
C LEU A 219 8.30 7.32 -19.27
N THR A 220 9.19 8.25 -18.87
CA THR A 220 9.61 9.35 -19.72
C THR A 220 10.34 8.85 -20.98
N ALA A 221 11.24 7.88 -20.84
CA ALA A 221 11.89 7.25 -22.00
C ALA A 221 10.86 6.61 -22.94
N ILE A 222 9.87 5.88 -22.42
CA ILE A 222 8.78 5.30 -23.22
C ILE A 222 8.01 6.40 -23.96
N ALA A 223 7.73 7.55 -23.33
CA ALA A 223 7.05 8.66 -23.97
C ALA A 223 7.84 9.19 -25.21
N TYR A 224 9.16 9.26 -25.11
CA TYR A 224 10.01 9.66 -26.22
C TYR A 224 10.07 8.58 -27.30
N PHE A 225 10.22 7.31 -26.95
CA PHE A 225 10.26 6.20 -27.93
C PHE A 225 8.95 6.06 -28.71
N LEU A 226 7.81 6.23 -28.04
CA LEU A 226 6.50 6.18 -28.66
C LEU A 226 6.12 7.50 -29.37
N LYS A 227 6.95 8.54 -29.28
CA LYS A 227 6.68 9.90 -29.77
C LYS A 227 5.39 10.50 -29.17
N GLU A 228 5.08 10.15 -27.93
CA GLU A 228 3.89 10.58 -27.21
C GLU A 228 4.13 11.79 -26.29
N ASN A 229 5.36 12.31 -26.26
CA ASN A 229 5.77 13.42 -25.43
C ASN A 229 5.37 14.81 -25.96
N LYS A 230 4.98 14.92 -27.25
CA LYS A 230 4.57 16.17 -27.90
C LYS A 230 3.87 15.91 -29.24
N GLY A 231 3.20 16.95 -29.75
CA GLY A 231 2.64 16.94 -31.10
C GLY A 231 1.23 16.38 -31.20
N HIS A 232 0.58 16.03 -30.08
CA HIS A 232 -0.82 15.60 -30.06
C HIS A 232 -1.71 16.80 -29.76
N VAL A 233 -2.60 17.14 -30.70
CA VAL A 233 -3.57 18.22 -30.53
C VAL A 233 -4.90 17.61 -30.07
N VAL A 234 -5.44 18.14 -28.98
CA VAL A 234 -6.77 17.77 -28.47
C VAL A 234 -7.67 19.00 -28.60
N GLU A 235 -8.65 18.93 -29.48
CA GLU A 235 -9.62 20.01 -29.69
C GLU A 235 -10.54 20.18 -28.49
N GLY A 236 -10.88 21.43 -28.15
CA GLY A 236 -11.85 21.75 -27.09
C GLY A 236 -11.31 21.61 -25.65
N LEU A 237 -9.99 21.57 -25.46
CA LEU A 237 -9.40 21.49 -24.12
C LEU A 237 -9.37 22.90 -23.48
N GLU A 238 -10.23 23.14 -22.48
CA GLU A 238 -10.19 24.35 -21.65
C GLU A 238 -9.23 24.15 -20.47
N LEU A 239 -8.16 24.95 -20.40
CA LEU A 239 -7.26 24.99 -19.26
C LEU A 239 -7.72 26.10 -18.30
N ASP A 240 -8.05 25.76 -17.07
CA ASP A 240 -8.28 26.74 -15.99
C ASP A 240 -6.92 27.30 -15.52
N THR A 241 -6.45 28.33 -16.22
CA THR A 241 -5.16 29.02 -15.90
C THR A 241 -5.33 30.11 -14.85
N GLU A 242 -6.56 30.49 -14.50
CA GLU A 242 -6.84 31.63 -13.63
C GLU A 242 -6.92 31.31 -12.13
N PHE A 243 -6.78 30.03 -11.74
CA PHE A 243 -6.89 29.64 -10.33
C PHE A 243 -5.85 30.39 -9.47
N LYS A 244 -6.33 31.20 -8.53
CA LYS A 244 -5.48 31.95 -7.59
C LYS A 244 -5.09 31.05 -6.42
N VAL A 245 -3.83 30.59 -6.42
CA VAL A 245 -3.27 29.77 -5.36
C VAL A 245 -3.11 30.59 -4.08
N ASN A 246 -3.69 30.13 -2.96
CA ASN A 246 -3.37 30.62 -1.63
C ASN A 246 -2.28 29.74 -1.01
N PRO A 247 -1.07 30.28 -0.72
CA PRO A 247 0.04 29.48 -0.18
C PRO A 247 -0.26 28.81 1.16
N LEU A 248 -1.02 29.47 2.04
CA LEU A 248 -1.40 28.93 3.34
C LEU A 248 -2.31 27.70 3.18
N TYR A 249 -3.28 27.76 2.23
CA TYR A 249 -4.15 26.62 1.95
C TYR A 249 -3.37 25.46 1.34
N ALA A 250 -2.41 25.76 0.46
CA ALA A 250 -1.54 24.75 -0.16
C ALA A 250 -0.64 24.02 0.84
N LEU A 251 -0.28 24.65 1.96
CA LEU A 251 0.53 24.04 3.02
C LEU A 251 -0.27 23.11 3.93
N MET A 252 -1.57 23.31 4.11
CA MET A 252 -2.38 22.56 5.10
C MET A 252 -2.30 21.04 4.93
N PRO A 253 -2.34 20.44 3.72
CA PRO A 253 -2.21 18.99 3.56
C PRO A 253 -0.85 18.42 4.03
N ILE A 254 0.19 19.25 4.10
CA ILE A 254 1.56 18.86 4.46
C ILE A 254 1.80 18.95 5.97
N VAL A 255 1.04 19.80 6.69
CA VAL A 255 1.25 20.13 8.10
C VAL A 255 1.35 18.88 9.00
N PRO A 256 0.43 17.90 8.98
CA PRO A 256 0.53 16.73 9.86
C PRO A 256 1.79 15.92 9.64
N ILE A 257 2.21 15.76 8.38
CA ILE A 257 3.42 15.02 8.03
C ILE A 257 4.66 15.75 8.54
N ALA A 258 4.71 17.07 8.38
CA ALA A 258 5.79 17.90 8.89
C ALA A 258 5.90 17.79 10.43
N ILE A 259 4.78 17.84 11.15
CA ILE A 259 4.74 17.64 12.61
C ILE A 259 5.34 16.27 12.98
N LEU A 260 4.94 15.21 12.31
CA LEU A 260 5.41 13.86 12.60
C LEU A 260 6.90 13.66 12.29
N ILE A 261 7.40 14.24 11.19
CA ILE A 261 8.83 14.20 10.85
C ILE A 261 9.65 14.96 11.90
N LEU A 262 9.24 16.19 12.28
CA LEU A 262 9.93 16.99 13.27
C LEU A 262 9.94 16.29 14.65
N GLY A 263 8.86 15.62 15.02
CA GLY A 263 8.79 14.83 16.25
C GLY A 263 9.67 13.57 16.20
N ALA A 264 9.74 12.89 15.05
CA ALA A 264 10.57 11.69 14.88
C ALA A 264 12.07 12.01 14.86
N THR A 265 12.48 13.15 14.28
CA THR A 265 13.88 13.60 14.26
C THR A 265 14.35 14.17 15.60
N LYS A 266 13.48 14.22 16.61
CA LYS A 266 13.74 14.81 17.94
C LYS A 266 14.15 16.30 17.90
N MET A 267 13.99 16.97 16.76
CA MET A 267 14.29 18.40 16.63
C MET A 267 13.35 19.25 17.48
N VAL A 268 12.09 18.84 17.60
CA VAL A 268 11.07 19.53 18.40
C VAL A 268 10.34 18.48 19.25
N PRO A 269 10.77 18.26 20.51
CA PRO A 269 10.21 17.21 21.38
C PRO A 269 8.70 17.32 21.62
N VAL A 270 8.14 18.53 21.58
CA VAL A 270 6.68 18.79 21.72
C VAL A 270 5.88 18.10 20.59
N PHE A 271 6.49 17.86 19.43
CA PHE A 271 5.84 17.18 18.30
C PHE A 271 5.96 15.65 18.35
N LYS A 272 6.48 15.09 19.43
CA LYS A 272 6.48 13.64 19.65
C LYS A 272 5.06 13.14 19.96
N MET A 273 4.30 12.86 18.93
CA MET A 273 2.90 12.44 19.02
C MET A 273 2.57 11.34 18.00
N GLY A 274 1.42 10.70 18.17
CA GLY A 274 0.92 9.71 17.22
C GLY A 274 0.29 10.33 15.98
N VAL A 275 0.09 9.50 14.97
CA VAL A 275 -0.49 9.91 13.68
C VAL A 275 -1.87 10.56 13.86
N ALA A 276 -2.73 9.95 14.69
CA ALA A 276 -4.08 10.45 14.91
C ALA A 276 -4.10 11.87 15.48
N GLN A 277 -3.22 12.16 16.46
CA GLN A 277 -3.10 13.49 17.05
C GLN A 277 -2.65 14.52 16.01
N ALA A 278 -1.63 14.20 15.21
CA ALA A 278 -1.15 15.09 14.16
C ALA A 278 -2.24 15.40 13.12
N MET A 279 -3.04 14.40 12.72
CA MET A 279 -4.14 14.59 11.76
C MET A 279 -5.26 15.49 12.34
N VAL A 280 -5.61 15.32 13.61
CA VAL A 280 -6.61 16.17 14.28
C VAL A 280 -6.09 17.61 14.40
N ILE A 281 -4.83 17.81 14.82
CA ILE A 281 -4.21 19.14 14.87
C ILE A 281 -4.22 19.79 13.48
N GLY A 282 -3.85 19.05 12.43
CA GLY A 282 -3.91 19.53 11.05
C GLY A 282 -5.31 19.96 10.62
N ALA A 283 -6.34 19.18 10.99
CA ALA A 283 -7.73 19.54 10.71
C ALA A 283 -8.18 20.81 11.45
N ILE A 284 -7.81 20.97 12.71
CA ILE A 284 -8.09 22.17 13.51
C ILE A 284 -7.41 23.40 12.89
N LEU A 285 -6.11 23.28 12.57
CA LEU A 285 -5.38 24.37 11.92
C LEU A 285 -5.98 24.74 10.57
N THR A 286 -6.41 23.74 9.79
CA THR A 286 -7.11 23.99 8.53
C THR A 286 -8.43 24.74 8.75
N CYS A 287 -9.21 24.36 9.74
CA CYS A 287 -10.45 25.06 10.09
C CYS A 287 -10.19 26.56 10.38
N ILE A 288 -9.17 26.85 11.16
CA ILE A 288 -8.77 28.20 11.53
C ILE A 288 -8.33 29.00 10.30
N VAL A 289 -7.40 28.43 9.50
CA VAL A 289 -6.81 29.09 8.34
C VAL A 289 -7.82 29.34 7.25
N THR A 290 -8.71 28.38 6.95
CA THR A 290 -9.73 28.49 5.91
C THR A 290 -10.98 29.22 6.38
N ARG A 291 -11.13 29.45 7.67
CA ARG A 291 -12.35 30.02 8.30
C ARG A 291 -13.62 29.23 7.93
N THR A 292 -13.46 27.93 7.71
CA THR A 292 -14.57 27.05 7.35
C THR A 292 -15.44 26.80 8.59
N ASN A 293 -16.76 26.57 8.37
CA ASN A 293 -17.67 26.23 9.44
C ASN A 293 -17.19 24.97 10.19
N PRO A 294 -16.90 25.05 11.50
CA PRO A 294 -16.36 23.92 12.26
C PRO A 294 -17.27 22.68 12.25
N ALA A 295 -18.60 22.86 12.30
CA ALA A 295 -19.54 21.73 12.27
C ALA A 295 -19.50 20.98 10.94
N ALA A 296 -19.42 21.71 9.81
CA ALA A 296 -19.34 21.10 8.47
C ALA A 296 -18.00 20.39 8.26
N LEU A 297 -16.89 20.99 8.72
CA LEU A 297 -15.56 20.35 8.67
C LEU A 297 -15.51 19.10 9.54
N THR A 298 -16.05 19.16 10.76
CA THR A 298 -16.13 18.01 11.68
C THR A 298 -16.91 16.88 11.03
N LYS A 299 -18.07 17.17 10.42
CA LYS A 299 -18.84 16.16 9.68
C LYS A 299 -18.00 15.51 8.59
N SER A 300 -17.35 16.30 7.73
CA SER A 300 -16.49 15.77 6.65
C SER A 300 -15.34 14.91 7.19
N PHE A 301 -14.74 15.32 8.31
CA PHE A 301 -13.67 14.54 8.96
C PHE A 301 -14.19 13.17 9.45
N PHE A 302 -15.31 13.12 10.15
CA PHE A 302 -15.89 11.86 10.63
C PHE A 302 -16.46 10.99 9.51
N ASP A 303 -17.00 11.58 8.44
CA ASP A 303 -17.39 10.85 7.22
C ASP A 303 -16.18 10.15 6.61
N GLY A 304 -15.02 10.82 6.58
CA GLY A 304 -13.74 10.23 6.15
C GLY A 304 -13.27 9.08 7.03
N MET A 305 -13.40 9.24 8.36
CA MET A 305 -13.09 8.17 9.30
C MET A 305 -13.97 6.95 9.08
N GLY A 306 -15.28 7.13 8.91
CA GLY A 306 -16.23 6.05 8.65
C GLY A 306 -15.94 5.32 7.35
N LYS A 307 -15.58 6.06 6.29
CA LYS A 307 -15.18 5.48 5.02
C LYS A 307 -13.92 4.63 5.14
N ALA A 308 -12.89 5.10 5.85
CA ALA A 308 -11.69 4.32 6.10
C ALA A 308 -11.98 3.04 6.88
N TYR A 309 -12.86 3.12 7.87
CA TYR A 309 -13.25 1.95 8.65
C TYR A 309 -13.91 0.87 7.77
N GLY A 310 -14.86 1.24 6.94
CA GLY A 310 -15.50 0.31 6.01
C GLY A 310 -14.57 -0.24 4.95
N ASP A 311 -13.81 0.62 4.28
CA ASP A 311 -13.04 0.25 3.10
C ASP A 311 -11.68 -0.39 3.46
N ILE A 312 -10.94 0.19 4.42
CA ILE A 312 -9.58 -0.23 4.73
C ILE A 312 -9.58 -1.24 5.89
N ILE A 313 -10.22 -0.89 7.01
CA ILE A 313 -10.25 -1.80 8.17
C ILE A 313 -11.05 -3.06 7.82
N GLY A 314 -12.14 -2.93 7.06
CA GLY A 314 -12.89 -4.08 6.56
C GLY A 314 -12.04 -5.10 5.78
N ILE A 315 -11.09 -4.65 4.95
CA ILE A 315 -10.15 -5.55 4.24
C ILE A 315 -9.17 -6.21 5.23
N ILE A 316 -8.68 -5.46 6.22
CA ILE A 316 -7.76 -6.00 7.23
C ILE A 316 -8.46 -7.09 8.06
N LEU A 317 -9.70 -6.85 8.49
CA LEU A 317 -10.52 -7.82 9.19
C LEU A 317 -10.72 -9.10 8.36
N ALA A 318 -11.07 -8.92 7.09
CA ALA A 318 -11.27 -10.03 6.16
C ALA A 318 -9.99 -10.84 5.93
N ALA A 319 -8.84 -10.19 5.79
CA ALA A 319 -7.54 -10.84 5.69
C ALA A 319 -7.20 -11.63 6.98
N GLY A 320 -7.47 -11.07 8.15
CA GLY A 320 -7.29 -11.77 9.44
C GLY A 320 -8.12 -13.03 9.56
N VAL A 321 -9.38 -13.00 9.13
CA VAL A 321 -10.26 -14.18 9.09
C VAL A 321 -9.74 -15.24 8.11
N PHE A 322 -9.30 -14.82 6.92
CA PHE A 322 -8.72 -15.69 5.91
C PHE A 322 -7.47 -16.40 6.43
N VAL A 323 -6.56 -15.66 7.06
CA VAL A 323 -5.33 -16.22 7.65
C VAL A 323 -5.62 -17.13 8.84
N ALA A 324 -6.63 -16.82 9.66
CA ALA A 324 -7.08 -17.75 10.72
C ALA A 324 -7.52 -19.10 10.13
N GLY A 325 -8.22 -19.08 8.99
CA GLY A 325 -8.58 -20.29 8.24
C GLY A 325 -7.35 -21.04 7.70
N MET A 326 -6.41 -20.32 7.06
CA MET A 326 -5.15 -20.91 6.58
C MET A 326 -4.34 -21.57 7.71
N ASN A 327 -4.26 -20.91 8.86
CA ASN A 327 -3.59 -21.45 10.06
C ASN A 327 -4.32 -22.69 10.59
N ALA A 328 -5.65 -22.70 10.63
CA ALA A 328 -6.45 -23.83 11.08
C ALA A 328 -6.27 -25.06 10.19
N MET A 329 -6.07 -24.86 8.87
CA MET A 329 -5.77 -25.93 7.90
C MET A 329 -4.28 -26.32 7.87
N GLY A 330 -3.39 -25.61 8.58
CA GLY A 330 -1.95 -25.84 8.57
C GLY A 330 -1.19 -25.31 7.35
N LEU A 331 -1.85 -24.54 6.48
CA LEU A 331 -1.26 -24.04 5.23
C LEU A 331 -0.08 -23.10 5.49
N VAL A 332 -0.19 -22.20 6.47
CA VAL A 332 0.89 -21.24 6.79
C VAL A 332 2.13 -22.00 7.27
N LYS A 333 1.97 -23.00 8.15
CA LYS A 333 3.08 -23.84 8.61
C LYS A 333 3.75 -24.62 7.46
N ALA A 334 2.94 -25.20 6.57
CA ALA A 334 3.44 -25.93 5.40
C ALA A 334 4.20 -25.02 4.45
N PHE A 335 3.68 -23.81 4.22
CA PHE A 335 4.35 -22.79 3.39
C PHE A 335 5.69 -22.39 3.99
N ILE A 336 5.74 -22.06 5.28
CA ILE A 336 6.99 -21.69 5.98
C ILE A 336 8.01 -22.81 5.87
N ALA A 337 7.62 -24.07 6.21
CA ALA A 337 8.51 -25.21 6.11
C ALA A 337 9.07 -25.45 4.71
N ALA A 338 8.25 -25.26 3.67
CA ALA A 338 8.68 -25.38 2.27
C ALA A 338 9.67 -24.27 1.86
N MET A 339 9.52 -23.06 2.43
CA MET A 339 10.31 -21.89 2.07
C MET A 339 11.59 -21.72 2.90
N THR A 340 11.66 -22.28 4.12
CA THR A 340 12.83 -22.13 5.01
C THR A 340 14.13 -22.64 4.37
N ASN A 341 14.06 -23.64 3.51
CA ASN A 341 15.20 -24.17 2.78
C ASN A 341 15.69 -23.28 1.62
N ASN A 342 14.93 -22.23 1.27
CA ASN A 342 15.23 -21.33 0.14
C ASN A 342 14.94 -19.86 0.49
N PRO A 343 15.73 -19.24 1.41
CA PRO A 343 15.47 -17.87 1.87
C PRO A 343 15.44 -16.81 0.75
N SER A 344 16.25 -17.00 -0.31
CA SER A 344 16.29 -16.10 -1.46
C SER A 344 14.96 -16.08 -2.24
N ILE A 345 14.28 -17.23 -2.33
CA ILE A 345 12.95 -17.32 -2.97
C ILE A 345 11.93 -16.54 -2.14
N VAL A 346 12.02 -16.61 -0.80
CA VAL A 346 11.11 -15.87 0.07
C VAL A 346 11.23 -14.37 -0.11
N LYS A 347 12.46 -13.85 -0.21
CA LYS A 347 12.70 -12.42 -0.49
C LYS A 347 12.03 -11.99 -1.79
N ILE A 348 12.16 -12.79 -2.85
CA ILE A 348 11.49 -12.50 -4.12
C ILE A 348 9.96 -12.59 -3.96
N CYS A 349 9.46 -13.66 -3.36
CA CYS A 349 8.02 -13.87 -3.16
C CYS A 349 7.38 -12.77 -2.29
N ALA A 350 8.11 -12.21 -1.31
CA ALA A 350 7.62 -11.13 -0.46
C ALA A 350 7.27 -9.86 -1.25
N SER A 351 7.93 -9.59 -2.37
CA SER A 351 7.61 -8.45 -3.24
C SER A 351 6.77 -8.87 -4.46
N VAL A 352 7.17 -9.93 -5.16
CA VAL A 352 6.53 -10.35 -6.42
C VAL A 352 5.13 -10.91 -6.18
N GLY A 353 4.90 -11.64 -5.08
CA GLY A 353 3.58 -12.18 -4.76
C GLY A 353 2.52 -11.09 -4.61
N PRO A 354 2.67 -10.15 -3.67
CA PRO A 354 1.77 -9.01 -3.55
C PRO A 354 1.68 -8.14 -4.82
N PHE A 355 2.77 -8.00 -5.60
CA PHE A 355 2.78 -7.28 -6.87
C PHE A 355 1.83 -7.93 -7.89
N LEU A 356 1.96 -9.23 -8.12
CA LEU A 356 1.10 -9.96 -9.06
C LEU A 356 -0.36 -9.97 -8.59
N LEU A 357 -0.60 -10.18 -7.32
CA LEU A 357 -1.96 -10.13 -6.76
C LEU A 357 -2.55 -8.72 -6.88
N GLY A 358 -1.79 -7.69 -6.59
CA GLY A 358 -2.21 -6.29 -6.75
C GLY A 358 -2.52 -5.94 -8.21
N LEU A 359 -1.73 -6.45 -9.17
CA LEU A 359 -1.95 -6.31 -10.60
C LEU A 359 -3.26 -6.99 -11.04
N ILE A 360 -3.45 -8.24 -10.64
CA ILE A 360 -4.56 -9.07 -11.10
C ILE A 360 -5.89 -8.63 -10.46
N THR A 361 -5.87 -8.29 -9.17
CA THR A 361 -7.09 -7.92 -8.43
C THR A 361 -7.43 -6.43 -8.49
N GLY A 362 -6.46 -5.60 -8.86
CA GLY A 362 -6.60 -4.14 -8.77
C GLY A 362 -6.55 -3.58 -7.35
N SER A 363 -6.44 -4.45 -6.34
CA SER A 363 -6.40 -4.09 -4.91
C SER A 363 -5.03 -4.43 -4.33
N GLY A 364 -4.16 -3.43 -4.25
CA GLY A 364 -2.88 -3.58 -3.55
C GLY A 364 -3.06 -3.88 -2.06
N ASP A 365 -4.12 -3.35 -1.46
CA ASP A 365 -4.40 -3.46 -0.04
C ASP A 365 -4.71 -4.90 0.36
N ALA A 366 -5.64 -5.58 -0.35
CA ALA A 366 -6.01 -6.96 -0.06
C ALA A 366 -4.80 -7.91 -0.14
N ALA A 367 -3.98 -7.78 -1.19
CA ALA A 367 -2.79 -8.59 -1.38
C ALA A 367 -1.74 -8.36 -0.28
N THR A 368 -1.49 -7.09 0.05
CA THR A 368 -0.49 -6.70 1.05
C THR A 368 -0.90 -7.13 2.45
N PHE A 369 -2.15 -6.89 2.85
CA PHE A 369 -2.61 -7.27 4.19
C PHE A 369 -2.67 -8.78 4.38
N ALA A 370 -3.14 -9.53 3.38
CA ALA A 370 -3.14 -10.98 3.46
C ALA A 370 -1.72 -11.56 3.61
N PHE A 371 -0.77 -11.04 2.84
CA PHE A 371 0.63 -11.46 2.96
C PHE A 371 1.23 -11.05 4.31
N ASN A 372 1.05 -9.80 4.72
CA ASN A 372 1.61 -9.29 5.97
C ASN A 372 1.01 -9.97 7.22
N GLU A 373 -0.25 -10.38 7.18
CA GLU A 373 -0.88 -11.13 8.28
C GLU A 373 -0.38 -12.57 8.32
N ALA A 374 -0.21 -13.23 7.15
CA ALA A 374 0.13 -14.65 7.08
C ALA A 374 1.63 -14.94 7.21
N VAL A 375 2.48 -14.13 6.56
CA VAL A 375 3.90 -14.47 6.33
C VAL A 375 4.83 -13.56 7.11
N THR A 376 4.56 -12.26 7.16
CA THR A 376 5.47 -11.27 7.77
C THR A 376 5.77 -11.53 9.26
N PRO A 377 4.86 -12.06 10.12
CA PRO A 377 5.20 -12.44 11.49
C PRO A 377 6.31 -13.49 11.60
N HIS A 378 6.53 -14.24 10.54
CA HIS A 378 7.54 -15.30 10.43
C HIS A 378 8.82 -14.86 9.72
N ALA A 379 9.04 -13.57 9.55
CA ALA A 379 10.19 -13.00 8.82
C ALA A 379 11.55 -13.51 9.36
N ALA A 380 11.65 -13.73 10.68
CA ALA A 380 12.85 -14.25 11.33
C ALA A 380 13.23 -15.65 10.84
N ASP A 381 12.26 -16.51 10.52
CA ASP A 381 12.48 -17.87 9.98
C ASP A 381 13.21 -17.85 8.62
N PHE A 382 13.18 -16.70 7.95
CA PHE A 382 13.78 -16.45 6.64
C PHE A 382 15.00 -15.51 6.70
N GLY A 383 15.50 -15.20 7.90
CA GLY A 383 16.63 -14.29 8.11
C GLY A 383 16.33 -12.84 7.77
N MET A 384 15.06 -12.40 7.88
CA MET A 384 14.58 -11.05 7.61
C MET A 384 13.99 -10.41 8.87
N SER A 385 14.00 -9.07 8.94
CA SER A 385 13.19 -8.38 9.94
C SER A 385 11.74 -8.27 9.47
N ILE A 386 10.81 -8.15 10.44
CA ILE A 386 9.39 -7.92 10.16
C ILE A 386 9.18 -6.63 9.34
N VAL A 387 9.92 -5.57 9.70
CA VAL A 387 9.86 -4.29 8.96
C VAL A 387 10.32 -4.45 7.52
N GLN A 388 11.39 -5.22 7.30
CA GLN A 388 11.92 -5.50 5.96
C GLN A 388 10.89 -6.24 5.11
N MET A 389 10.41 -7.39 5.57
CA MET A 389 9.45 -8.22 4.84
C MET A 389 8.13 -7.48 4.60
N GLY A 390 7.60 -6.80 5.63
CA GLY A 390 6.37 -6.02 5.51
C GLY A 390 6.50 -4.85 4.54
N SER A 391 7.65 -4.19 4.49
CA SER A 391 7.93 -3.11 3.53
C SER A 391 8.03 -3.64 2.10
N MET A 392 8.63 -4.82 1.90
CA MET A 392 8.70 -5.49 0.59
C MET A 392 7.31 -5.84 0.06
N ALA A 393 6.44 -6.39 0.92
CA ALA A 393 5.07 -6.71 0.56
C ALA A 393 4.25 -5.45 0.23
N THR A 394 4.43 -4.39 1.01
CA THR A 394 3.75 -3.11 0.79
C THR A 394 4.17 -2.47 -0.54
N LEU A 395 5.47 -2.47 -0.84
CA LEU A 395 5.99 -1.97 -2.11
C LEU A 395 5.44 -2.79 -3.29
N GLY A 396 5.50 -4.11 -3.21
CA GLY A 396 4.97 -5.00 -4.24
C GLY A 396 3.49 -4.72 -4.50
N GLY A 397 2.64 -4.78 -3.48
CA GLY A 397 1.20 -4.57 -3.61
C GLY A 397 0.83 -3.20 -4.17
N THR A 398 1.51 -2.13 -3.73
CA THR A 398 1.24 -0.77 -4.22
C THR A 398 1.66 -0.57 -5.68
N LEU A 399 2.82 -1.09 -6.09
CA LEU A 399 3.28 -1.00 -7.49
C LEU A 399 2.45 -1.89 -8.41
N GLY A 400 2.07 -3.12 -7.98
CA GLY A 400 1.17 -4.00 -8.72
C GLY A 400 -0.19 -3.35 -8.97
N ARG A 401 -0.81 -2.74 -7.96
CA ARG A 401 -2.03 -1.94 -8.11
C ARG A 401 -1.82 -0.77 -9.08
N THR A 402 -0.65 -0.12 -9.04
CA THR A 402 -0.35 1.01 -9.92
C THR A 402 -0.26 0.57 -11.39
N MET A 403 0.16 -0.64 -11.65
CA MET A 403 0.16 -1.26 -12.99
C MET A 403 -1.21 -1.80 -13.43
N SER A 404 -2.14 -2.06 -12.49
CA SER A 404 -3.40 -2.76 -12.78
C SER A 404 -4.39 -1.95 -13.65
N PRO A 405 -4.99 -2.54 -14.70
CA PRO A 405 -6.00 -1.87 -15.52
C PRO A 405 -7.35 -1.73 -14.81
N ILE A 406 -7.59 -2.54 -13.78
CA ILE A 406 -8.85 -2.59 -13.05
C ILE A 406 -8.82 -1.82 -11.73
N ALA A 407 -7.67 -1.25 -11.37
CA ALA A 407 -7.56 -0.43 -10.16
C ALA A 407 -8.38 0.86 -10.31
N GLY A 408 -9.09 1.26 -9.26
CA GLY A 408 -9.96 2.44 -9.28
C GLY A 408 -9.24 3.72 -9.74
N ALA A 409 -7.99 3.92 -9.32
CA ALA A 409 -7.18 5.05 -9.78
C ALA A 409 -6.90 5.00 -11.30
N THR A 410 -6.70 3.81 -11.89
CA THR A 410 -6.50 3.64 -13.35
C THR A 410 -7.77 4.00 -14.11
N ILE A 411 -8.92 3.54 -13.64
CA ILE A 411 -10.21 3.84 -14.25
C ILE A 411 -10.49 5.34 -14.22
N ILE A 412 -10.17 6.00 -13.11
CA ILE A 412 -10.36 7.46 -12.94
C ILE A 412 -9.49 8.25 -13.93
N VAL A 413 -8.18 8.00 -13.99
CA VAL A 413 -7.30 8.75 -14.90
C VAL A 413 -7.61 8.46 -16.37
N ALA A 414 -8.01 7.22 -16.70
CA ALA A 414 -8.46 6.84 -18.02
C ALA A 414 -9.74 7.58 -18.42
N GLY A 415 -10.72 7.67 -17.50
CA GLY A 415 -11.95 8.43 -17.71
C GLY A 415 -11.69 9.92 -17.94
N ILE A 416 -10.79 10.55 -17.18
CA ILE A 416 -10.41 11.95 -17.35
C ILE A 416 -9.74 12.18 -18.72
N ALA A 417 -8.88 11.27 -19.16
CA ALA A 417 -8.18 11.36 -20.44
C ALA A 417 -9.02 10.89 -21.64
N GLY A 418 -10.24 10.35 -21.42
CA GLY A 418 -11.12 9.84 -22.48
C GLY A 418 -10.58 8.58 -23.18
N ILE A 419 -9.87 7.71 -22.47
CA ILE A 419 -9.20 6.53 -23.02
C ILE A 419 -9.55 5.24 -22.27
N SER A 420 -9.16 4.08 -22.85
CA SER A 420 -9.28 2.81 -22.15
C SER A 420 -8.28 2.67 -20.98
N PRO A 421 -8.67 2.11 -19.82
CA PRO A 421 -7.76 1.80 -18.72
C PRO A 421 -6.57 0.91 -19.15
N MET A 422 -6.75 0.06 -20.16
CA MET A 422 -5.68 -0.80 -20.70
C MET A 422 -4.56 0.03 -21.34
N GLU A 423 -4.88 1.17 -21.96
CA GLU A 423 -3.87 2.07 -22.54
C GLU A 423 -2.96 2.71 -21.47
N VAL A 424 -3.51 3.02 -20.30
CA VAL A 424 -2.73 3.47 -19.13
C VAL A 424 -1.81 2.36 -18.66
N THR A 425 -2.35 1.15 -18.53
CA THR A 425 -1.60 -0.03 -18.05
C THR A 425 -0.45 -0.39 -18.99
N ARG A 426 -0.65 -0.38 -20.30
CA ARG A 426 0.40 -0.68 -21.29
C ARG A 426 1.62 0.22 -21.12
N ARG A 427 1.42 1.50 -20.79
CA ARG A 427 2.49 2.46 -20.58
C ARG A 427 3.15 2.32 -19.21
N ASN A 428 2.38 1.98 -18.19
CA ASN A 428 2.89 1.79 -16.82
C ASN A 428 3.48 0.40 -16.56
N ALA A 429 3.27 -0.58 -17.45
CA ALA A 429 3.72 -1.95 -17.21
C ALA A 429 5.24 -2.03 -16.98
N ILE A 430 6.01 -1.56 -17.94
CA ILE A 430 7.48 -1.59 -17.87
C ILE A 430 8.01 -0.72 -16.71
N PRO A 431 7.58 0.56 -16.55
CA PRO A 431 8.01 1.40 -15.43
C PRO A 431 7.79 0.77 -14.07
N MET A 432 6.63 0.15 -13.84
CA MET A 432 6.30 -0.44 -12.53
C MET A 432 7.09 -1.71 -12.24
N VAL A 433 7.39 -2.52 -13.27
CA VAL A 433 8.28 -3.69 -13.10
C VAL A 433 9.69 -3.25 -12.74
N PHE A 434 10.26 -2.26 -13.43
CA PHE A 434 11.59 -1.74 -13.09
C PHE A 434 11.60 -1.07 -11.70
N ALA A 435 10.56 -0.30 -11.37
CA ALA A 435 10.39 0.30 -10.04
C ALA A 435 10.34 -0.78 -8.94
N MET A 436 9.63 -1.89 -9.18
CA MET A 436 9.55 -3.02 -8.24
C MET A 436 10.90 -3.69 -8.06
N ILE A 437 11.63 -3.96 -9.14
CA ILE A 437 12.96 -4.60 -9.08
C ILE A 437 13.94 -3.73 -8.26
N ILE A 438 14.02 -2.43 -8.57
CA ILE A 438 14.90 -1.50 -7.85
C ILE A 438 14.51 -1.39 -6.39
N GLY A 439 13.23 -1.20 -6.09
CA GLY A 439 12.76 -1.10 -4.72
C GLY A 439 13.00 -2.38 -3.92
N MET A 440 12.82 -3.55 -4.54
CA MET A 440 13.15 -4.84 -3.94
C MET A 440 14.65 -4.96 -3.65
N MET A 441 15.52 -4.53 -4.57
CA MET A 441 16.98 -4.55 -4.34
C MET A 441 17.36 -3.70 -3.13
N PHE A 442 16.79 -2.50 -2.97
CA PHE A 442 17.06 -1.63 -1.82
C PHE A 442 16.51 -2.18 -0.49
N LEU A 443 15.49 -3.03 -0.53
CA LEU A 443 14.89 -3.61 0.69
C LEU A 443 15.47 -4.98 1.03
N ALA A 444 15.96 -5.75 0.04
CA ALA A 444 16.44 -7.10 0.24
C ALA A 444 17.94 -7.15 0.57
N PHE A 445 18.69 -6.12 0.18
CA PHE A 445 20.13 -5.98 0.33
C PHE A 445 20.51 -4.63 0.93
#